data_aa3c045165d9f18fba741d4284b00a6b
#
_entry.id   aa3c045165d9f18fba741d4284b00a6b
#
_cell.length_a   1.000
_cell.length_b   1.000
_cell.length_c   1.000
_cell.angle_alpha   90.00
_cell.angle_beta   90.00
_cell.angle_gamma   90.00
#
_symmetry.space_group_name_H-M   'P 1'
#
loop_
_entity.id
_entity.type
_entity.pdbx_description
1 polymer ?
#
loop_
_entity_poly.entity_id
_entity_poly.type
_entity_poly.pdbx_seq_one_letter_code
_entity_poly.pdbx_strand_id
1 'polypeptide(L)'
;MVVVQATNEFDDYSVFLRAIGVMLSSMPEDDNEFVVYSVGSKESKIHNFAMEFCNLSEKGMKGRGKKIKTYKAVDDWIKEFMPNMNYFAFFSKPKQQLSSLAKAAQSANVELGIFQY
;
A
#
# COMPACT_ATOMS: atom_id res chain seq x y z
N MET A 1 -3.73 8.63 -1.90
CA MET A 1 -4.18 7.22 -1.94
C MET A 1 -3.02 6.35 -2.40
N VAL A 2 -2.77 5.28 -1.70
CA VAL A 2 -1.71 4.33 -2.04
C VAL A 2 -2.26 2.91 -2.07
N VAL A 3 -1.59 2.03 -2.82
CA VAL A 3 -1.98 0.62 -2.92
C VAL A 3 -0.84 -0.23 -2.40
N VAL A 4 -1.17 -1.25 -1.61
CA VAL A 4 -0.22 -2.28 -1.17
C VAL A 4 -0.73 -3.64 -1.65
N GLN A 5 0.12 -4.39 -2.31
CA GLN A 5 -0.23 -5.71 -2.85
C GLN A 5 0.81 -6.76 -2.45
N ALA A 6 0.33 -7.89 -1.97
CA ALA A 6 1.19 -9.00 -1.59
C ALA A 6 0.49 -10.34 -1.82
N THR A 7 1.29 -11.39 -1.99
CA THR A 7 0.79 -12.77 -2.02
C THR A 7 0.60 -13.30 -0.60
N ASN A 8 0.01 -14.51 -0.50
CA ASN A 8 -0.25 -15.16 0.79
C ASN A 8 1.02 -15.48 1.57
N GLU A 9 2.17 -15.54 0.89
CA GLU A 9 3.44 -15.88 1.52
C GLU A 9 4.08 -14.70 2.26
N PHE A 10 3.62 -13.49 2.01
CA PHE A 10 4.19 -12.31 2.66
C PHE A 10 3.77 -12.26 4.13
N ASP A 11 4.76 -12.27 5.02
CA ASP A 11 4.56 -12.30 6.46
C ASP A 11 5.65 -11.51 7.20
N ASP A 12 6.02 -10.34 6.66
CA ASP A 12 7.08 -9.53 7.26
C ASP A 12 6.60 -8.11 7.50
N TYR A 13 6.11 -7.87 8.72
CA TYR A 13 5.57 -6.58 9.10
C TYR A 13 6.63 -5.47 9.04
N SER A 14 7.90 -5.79 9.31
CA SER A 14 8.96 -4.78 9.25
C SER A 14 9.19 -4.28 7.81
N VAL A 15 9.09 -5.16 6.83
CA VAL A 15 9.17 -4.75 5.41
C VAL A 15 7.95 -3.91 5.05
N PHE A 16 6.77 -4.29 5.54
CA PHE A 16 5.55 -3.49 5.36
C PHE A 16 5.72 -2.08 5.91
N LEU A 17 6.23 -1.95 7.13
CA LEU A 17 6.45 -0.63 7.75
C LEU A 17 7.46 0.22 6.98
N ARG A 18 8.49 -0.40 6.41
CA ARG A 18 9.45 0.30 5.57
C ARG A 18 8.77 0.90 4.33
N ALA A 19 7.91 0.12 3.69
CA ALA A 19 7.15 0.58 2.54
C ALA A 19 6.22 1.73 2.91
N ILE A 20 5.54 1.62 4.04
CA ILE A 20 4.65 2.68 4.53
C ILE A 20 5.45 3.98 4.76
N GLY A 21 6.65 3.89 5.33
CA GLY A 21 7.51 5.06 5.54
C GLY A 21 7.87 5.75 4.22
N VAL A 22 8.21 4.97 3.20
CA VAL A 22 8.50 5.50 1.86
C VAL A 22 7.26 6.17 1.27
N MET A 23 6.10 5.53 1.38
CA MET A 23 4.86 6.07 0.83
C MET A 23 4.43 7.36 1.53
N LEU A 24 4.57 7.43 2.85
CA LEU A 24 4.27 8.64 3.61
C LEU A 24 5.18 9.81 3.19
N SER A 25 6.45 9.52 2.93
CA SER A 25 7.40 10.54 2.47
C SER A 25 7.09 11.05 1.07
N SER A 26 6.37 10.26 0.26
CA SER A 26 6.00 10.62 -1.11
C SER A 26 4.68 11.37 -1.19
N MET A 27 3.93 11.47 -0.08
CA MET A 27 2.64 12.15 -0.07
C MET A 27 2.82 13.66 -0.02
N PRO A 28 1.95 14.43 -0.71
CA PRO A 28 1.95 15.90 -0.58
C PRO A 28 1.71 16.32 0.88
N GLU A 29 2.41 17.37 1.31
CA GLU A 29 2.31 17.86 2.69
C GLU A 29 0.93 18.36 3.06
N ASP A 30 0.17 18.85 2.08
CA ASP A 30 -1.17 19.38 2.27
C ASP A 30 -2.27 18.32 2.26
N ASP A 31 -1.93 17.05 1.97
CA ASP A 31 -2.90 15.95 2.08
C ASP A 31 -3.18 15.63 3.54
N ASN A 32 -4.46 15.74 3.91
CA ASN A 32 -4.91 15.47 5.28
C ASN A 32 -5.22 14.00 5.53
N GLU A 33 -5.35 13.19 4.47
CA GLU A 33 -5.68 11.79 4.58
C GLU A 33 -4.64 10.91 3.89
N PHE A 34 -4.27 9.83 4.56
CA PHE A 34 -3.44 8.77 4.01
C PHE A 34 -4.32 7.53 3.89
N VAL A 35 -4.69 7.19 2.65
CA VAL A 35 -5.62 6.10 2.41
C VAL A 35 -4.85 4.93 1.78
N VAL A 36 -4.91 3.77 2.44
CA VAL A 36 -4.20 2.56 2.02
C VAL A 36 -5.21 1.55 1.50
N TYR A 37 -5.07 1.15 0.25
CA TYR A 37 -5.86 0.07 -0.33
C TYR A 37 -5.03 -1.19 -0.36
N SER A 38 -5.48 -2.24 0.35
CA SER A 38 -4.76 -3.52 0.40
C SER A 38 -5.37 -4.50 -0.59
N VAL A 39 -4.51 -5.12 -1.40
CA VAL A 39 -4.91 -6.08 -2.44
C VAL A 39 -4.21 -7.41 -2.17
N GLY A 40 -4.99 -8.47 -2.15
CA GLY A 40 -4.50 -9.82 -1.91
C GLY A 40 -5.66 -10.75 -1.66
N SER A 41 -5.39 -12.05 -1.54
CA SER A 41 -6.42 -13.02 -1.19
C SER A 41 -6.89 -12.82 0.25
N LYS A 42 -7.98 -13.51 0.62
CA LYS A 42 -8.52 -13.43 1.97
C LYS A 42 -7.52 -13.87 3.04
N GLU A 43 -6.62 -14.79 2.70
CA GLU A 43 -5.61 -15.29 3.63
C GLU A 43 -4.35 -14.41 3.68
N SER A 44 -4.23 -13.43 2.81
CA SER A 44 -3.05 -12.57 2.78
C SER A 44 -2.99 -11.69 4.04
N LYS A 45 -1.82 -11.66 4.67
CA LYS A 45 -1.60 -10.84 5.86
C LYS A 45 -1.50 -9.36 5.56
N ILE A 46 -1.44 -8.98 4.27
CA ILE A 46 -1.36 -7.57 3.89
C ILE A 46 -2.56 -6.77 4.42
N HIS A 47 -3.74 -7.37 4.45
CA HIS A 47 -4.93 -6.71 4.98
C HIS A 47 -4.80 -6.45 6.49
N ASN A 48 -4.31 -7.45 7.23
CA ASN A 48 -4.12 -7.33 8.67
C ASN A 48 -3.03 -6.33 9.00
N PHE A 49 -1.94 -6.31 8.24
CA PHE A 49 -0.86 -5.35 8.43
C PHE A 49 -1.35 -3.91 8.22
N ALA A 50 -2.14 -3.69 7.18
CA ALA A 50 -2.71 -2.37 6.91
C ALA A 50 -3.63 -1.92 8.05
N MET A 51 -4.49 -2.81 8.53
CA MET A 51 -5.38 -2.51 9.66
C MET A 51 -4.61 -2.23 10.95
N GLU A 52 -3.60 -3.04 11.24
CA GLU A 52 -2.77 -2.85 12.44
C GLU A 52 -2.04 -1.51 12.38
N PHE A 53 -1.46 -1.16 11.24
CA PHE A 53 -0.82 0.13 11.06
C PHE A 53 -1.82 1.27 11.27
N CYS A 54 -3.01 1.17 10.71
CA CYS A 54 -4.05 2.17 10.86
C CYS A 54 -4.41 2.38 12.34
N ASN A 55 -4.63 1.29 13.08
CA ASN A 55 -4.99 1.36 14.50
C ASN A 55 -3.88 1.95 15.36
N LEU A 56 -2.64 1.54 15.12
CA LEU A 56 -1.48 2.06 15.87
C LEU A 56 -1.27 3.55 15.58
N SER A 57 -1.49 3.97 14.35
CA SER A 57 -1.26 5.35 13.94
C SER A 57 -2.33 6.31 14.46
N GLU A 58 -3.56 5.85 14.67
CA GLU A 58 -4.59 6.67 15.30
C GLU A 58 -4.16 7.15 16.69
N LYS A 59 -3.40 6.31 17.41
CA LYS A 59 -2.91 6.65 18.74
C LYS A 59 -1.66 7.54 18.72
N GLY A 60 -0.81 7.36 17.70
CA GLY A 60 0.51 8.02 17.64
C GLY A 60 0.57 9.27 16.77
N MET A 61 -0.33 9.43 15.80
CA MET A 61 -0.27 10.50 14.80
C MET A 61 -1.33 11.59 14.99
N LYS A 62 -2.11 11.53 16.06
CA LYS A 62 -3.12 12.56 16.36
C LYS A 62 -2.52 13.97 16.40
N GLY A 63 -1.24 14.10 16.70
CA GLY A 63 -0.54 15.39 16.73
C GLY A 63 -0.05 15.90 15.37
N ARG A 64 -0.16 15.10 14.29
CA ARG A 64 0.30 15.48 12.95
C ARG A 64 -0.83 15.85 11.99
N GLY A 65 -2.09 15.77 12.44
CA GLY A 65 -3.23 16.19 11.66
C GLY A 65 -3.62 15.30 10.48
N LYS A 66 -2.96 14.15 10.30
CA LYS A 66 -3.28 13.23 9.20
C LYS A 66 -4.18 12.12 9.68
N LYS A 67 -5.27 11.89 8.95
CA LYS A 67 -6.13 10.74 9.17
C LYS A 67 -5.64 9.58 8.31
N ILE A 68 -5.60 8.39 8.91
CA ILE A 68 -5.19 7.18 8.21
C ILE A 68 -6.38 6.25 8.09
N LYS A 69 -6.67 5.84 6.87
CA LYS A 69 -7.77 4.94 6.55
C LYS A 69 -7.24 3.77 5.74
N THR A 70 -7.84 2.60 5.90
CA THR A 70 -7.49 1.44 5.10
C THR A 70 -8.75 0.74 4.59
N TYR A 71 -8.67 0.22 3.37
CA TYR A 71 -9.75 -0.52 2.74
C TYR A 71 -9.17 -1.72 1.99
N LYS A 72 -9.89 -2.84 2.00
CA LYS A 72 -9.60 -3.96 1.11
C LYS A 72 -10.14 -3.61 -0.26
N ALA A 73 -9.36 -3.90 -1.30
CA ALA A 73 -9.75 -3.59 -2.67
C ALA A 73 -9.55 -4.80 -3.58
N VAL A 74 -10.35 -4.84 -4.64
CA VAL A 74 -10.23 -5.86 -5.69
C VAL A 74 -9.53 -5.27 -6.90
N ASP A 75 -8.94 -6.15 -7.72
CA ASP A 75 -8.11 -5.76 -8.85
C ASP A 75 -8.82 -4.82 -9.83
N ASP A 76 -10.07 -5.12 -10.18
CA ASP A 76 -10.82 -4.32 -11.16
C ASP A 76 -11.03 -2.89 -10.67
N TRP A 77 -11.35 -2.73 -9.39
CA TRP A 77 -11.54 -1.40 -8.81
C TRP A 77 -10.24 -0.60 -8.83
N ILE A 78 -9.12 -1.26 -8.46
CA ILE A 78 -7.81 -0.60 -8.46
C ILE A 78 -7.41 -0.19 -9.88
N LYS A 79 -7.66 -1.03 -10.89
CA LYS A 79 -7.35 -0.68 -12.28
C LYS A 79 -8.12 0.57 -12.73
N GLU A 80 -9.39 0.66 -12.36
CA GLU A 80 -10.23 1.81 -12.72
C GLU A 80 -9.72 3.11 -12.10
N PHE A 81 -9.30 3.05 -10.83
CA PHE A 81 -8.85 4.24 -10.10
C PHE A 81 -7.34 4.43 -10.07
N MET A 82 -6.58 3.64 -10.85
CA MET A 82 -5.12 3.71 -10.86
C MET A 82 -4.57 5.13 -11.09
N PRO A 83 -5.11 5.93 -12.02
CA PRO A 83 -4.57 7.27 -12.24
C PRO A 83 -4.67 8.20 -11.02
N ASN A 84 -5.53 7.88 -10.06
CA ASN A 84 -5.71 8.68 -8.85
C ASN A 84 -4.78 8.24 -7.71
N MET A 85 -4.02 7.16 -7.89
CA MET A 85 -3.11 6.64 -6.87
C MET A 85 -1.80 7.41 -6.88
N ASN A 86 -1.26 7.66 -5.69
CA ASN A 86 0.03 8.34 -5.53
C ASN A 86 1.19 7.35 -5.57
N TYR A 87 0.98 6.12 -5.09
CA TYR A 87 2.04 5.13 -4.96
C TYR A 87 1.46 3.72 -4.98
N PHE A 88 2.20 2.78 -5.56
CA PHE A 88 1.86 1.37 -5.58
C PHE A 88 3.05 0.59 -5.00
N ALA A 89 2.87 -0.06 -3.85
CA ALA A 89 3.88 -0.89 -3.22
C ALA A 89 3.59 -2.36 -3.50
N PHE A 90 4.52 -3.02 -4.18
CA PHE A 90 4.42 -4.44 -4.51
C PHE A 90 5.43 -5.21 -3.67
N PHE A 91 4.93 -6.11 -2.81
CA PHE A 91 5.77 -6.95 -1.97
C PHE A 91 6.03 -8.27 -2.67
N SER A 92 7.28 -8.53 -2.98
CA SER A 92 7.65 -9.68 -3.80
C SER A 92 8.87 -10.40 -3.26
N LYS A 93 8.97 -11.68 -3.60
CA LYS A 93 10.22 -12.43 -3.43
C LYS A 93 11.22 -12.02 -4.49
N PRO A 94 12.54 -12.26 -4.24
CA PRO A 94 13.54 -12.06 -5.29
C PRO A 94 13.19 -12.82 -6.56
N LYS A 95 13.37 -12.18 -7.71
CA LYS A 95 13.09 -12.75 -9.05
C LYS A 95 11.61 -13.00 -9.34
N GLN A 96 10.69 -12.61 -8.47
CA GLN A 96 9.27 -12.72 -8.76
C GLN A 96 8.86 -11.66 -9.80
N GLN A 97 8.02 -12.06 -10.76
CA GLN A 97 7.53 -11.14 -11.79
C GLN A 97 6.49 -10.19 -11.20
N LEU A 98 6.41 -9.00 -11.78
CA LEU A 98 5.41 -8.02 -11.40
C LEU A 98 4.01 -8.55 -11.70
N SER A 99 3.06 -8.27 -10.81
CA SER A 99 1.65 -8.56 -11.03
C SER A 99 1.09 -7.70 -12.17
N SER A 100 -0.07 -8.08 -12.68
CA SER A 100 -0.75 -7.27 -13.71
C SER A 100 -1.09 -5.87 -13.19
N LEU A 101 -1.43 -5.76 -11.90
CA LEU A 101 -1.70 -4.46 -11.27
C LEU A 101 -0.44 -3.61 -11.18
N ALA A 102 0.70 -4.21 -10.81
CA ALA A 102 1.96 -3.47 -10.75
C ALA A 102 2.35 -2.94 -12.13
N LYS A 103 2.15 -3.74 -13.18
CA LYS A 103 2.38 -3.32 -14.55
C LYS A 103 1.44 -2.18 -14.95
N ALA A 104 0.17 -2.26 -14.52
CA ALA A 104 -0.79 -1.19 -14.79
C ALA A 104 -0.37 0.11 -14.10
N ALA A 105 0.19 0.03 -12.90
CA ALA A 105 0.70 1.20 -12.20
C ALA A 105 1.85 1.86 -13.00
N GLN A 106 2.77 1.07 -13.52
CA GLN A 106 3.84 1.58 -14.36
C GLN A 106 3.29 2.30 -15.61
N SER A 107 2.30 1.70 -16.27
CA SER A 107 1.70 2.26 -17.47
C SER A 107 0.94 3.56 -17.19
N ALA A 108 0.41 3.72 -15.98
CA ALA A 108 -0.33 4.91 -15.57
C ALA A 108 0.57 6.00 -14.96
N ASN A 109 1.88 5.80 -14.97
CA ASN A 109 2.86 6.71 -14.36
C ASN A 109 2.67 6.89 -12.86
N VAL A 110 2.12 5.88 -12.19
CA VAL A 110 2.05 5.83 -10.73
C VAL A 110 3.41 5.35 -10.20
N GLU A 111 3.91 6.03 -9.17
CA GLU A 111 5.18 5.62 -8.57
C GLU A 111 5.07 4.20 -8.03
N LEU A 112 5.97 3.31 -8.47
CA LEU A 112 5.98 1.91 -8.09
C LEU A 112 7.20 1.60 -7.24
N GLY A 113 6.99 1.04 -6.05
CA GLY A 113 8.05 0.51 -5.21
C GLY A 113 7.94 -1.00 -5.13
N ILE A 114 9.08 -1.68 -5.25
CA ILE A 114 9.16 -3.12 -5.08
C ILE A 114 9.92 -3.38 -3.78
N PHE A 115 9.25 -4.05 -2.85
CA PHE A 115 9.79 -4.35 -1.52
C PHE A 115 9.95 -5.86 -1.40
N GLN A 116 11.20 -6.32 -1.33
CA GLN A 116 11.51 -7.75 -1.28
C GLN A 116 11.53 -8.28 0.15
N TYR A 117 11.11 -9.53 0.28
CA TYR A 117 11.11 -10.22 1.57
C TYR A 117 11.61 -11.66 1.47
#